data_2c4c11aeaeb8492f9a38c79fb79f5e36
#
_entry.id   2c4c11aeaeb8492f9a38c79fb79f5e36
#
_cell.length_a   1.000
_cell.length_b   1.000
_cell.length_c   1.000
_cell.angle_alpha   90.00
_cell.angle_beta   90.00
_cell.angle_gamma   90.00
#
_symmetry.space_group_name_H-M   'P 1'
#
loop_
_entity.id
_entity.type
_entity.pdbx_description
1 polymer ?
#
loop_
_entity_poly.entity_id
_entity_poly.type
_entity_poly.pdbx_seq_one_letter_code
_entity_poly.pdbx_strand_id
1 'polypeptide(L)'
;CKEILEHGYTSEGTGVRTRWEDGTEANYISIVGVSNKYDVEKEFPMITLRNNTNTVKRAIDEILWIWQKKSNKVSDLNSHIWDQWAGEDGTIGKAYGYQLAKKYEFKTKEGMQTLDQVDYMLYLLKHDPASRRIMTNIFDFGDLKDMNLEPCAFGTQWLVKGGKLHLILNQRSQDM
;
A
#
# COMPACT_ATOMS: atom_id res chain seq x y z
N CYS A 1 2.89 -15.95 -11.18
CA CYS A 1 1.78 -16.56 -11.96
C CYS A 1 1.91 -18.08 -12.06
N LYS A 2 3.04 -18.65 -12.53
CA LYS A 2 3.19 -20.10 -12.75
C LYS A 2 2.87 -20.91 -11.48
N GLU A 3 3.43 -20.55 -10.35
CA GLU A 3 3.21 -21.21 -9.06
C GLU A 3 1.74 -21.15 -8.61
N ILE A 4 1.04 -20.04 -8.89
CA ILE A 4 -0.40 -19.92 -8.60
C ILE A 4 -1.19 -20.94 -9.42
N LEU A 5 -0.87 -21.09 -10.70
CA LEU A 5 -1.57 -22.02 -11.59
C LEU A 5 -1.28 -23.49 -11.28
N GLU A 6 -0.06 -23.80 -10.78
CA GLU A 6 0.36 -25.18 -10.50
C GLU A 6 0.00 -25.65 -9.09
N HIS A 7 0.00 -24.72 -8.09
CA HIS A 7 -0.10 -25.05 -6.68
C HIS A 7 -1.13 -24.21 -5.91
N GLY A 8 -1.87 -23.34 -6.61
CA GLY A 8 -2.84 -22.46 -5.97
C GLY A 8 -4.10 -23.16 -5.49
N TYR A 9 -4.74 -22.55 -4.50
CA TYR A 9 -6.02 -22.96 -3.97
C TYR A 9 -7.14 -22.28 -4.74
N THR A 10 -8.09 -23.06 -5.27
CA THR A 10 -9.31 -22.50 -5.88
C THR A 10 -10.27 -21.99 -4.82
N SER A 11 -10.98 -20.91 -5.13
CA SER A 11 -12.09 -20.41 -4.31
C SER A 11 -13.43 -21.06 -4.65
N GLU A 12 -13.47 -21.98 -5.60
CA GLU A 12 -14.67 -22.67 -6.04
C GLU A 12 -15.34 -23.39 -4.87
N GLY A 13 -16.64 -23.19 -4.68
CA GLY A 13 -17.38 -23.79 -3.58
C GLY A 13 -17.15 -23.18 -2.19
N THR A 14 -16.36 -22.11 -2.07
CA THR A 14 -16.11 -21.44 -0.77
C THR A 14 -17.05 -20.27 -0.48
N GLY A 15 -17.94 -19.93 -1.42
CA GLY A 15 -18.90 -18.83 -1.25
C GLY A 15 -18.24 -17.47 -1.33
N VAL A 16 -17.43 -17.22 -2.37
CA VAL A 16 -16.76 -15.94 -2.59
C VAL A 16 -17.76 -14.78 -2.69
N ARG A 17 -17.36 -13.63 -2.14
CA ARG A 17 -18.17 -12.41 -2.14
C ARG A 17 -18.29 -11.79 -3.54
N THR A 18 -17.21 -11.85 -4.32
CA THR A 18 -17.13 -11.24 -5.64
C THR A 18 -18.03 -11.94 -6.65
N ARG A 19 -18.69 -11.16 -7.51
CA ARG A 19 -19.59 -11.64 -8.57
C ARG A 19 -19.23 -10.96 -9.89
N TRP A 20 -19.43 -11.69 -10.98
CA TRP A 20 -19.46 -11.13 -12.32
C TRP A 20 -20.71 -10.31 -12.53
N GLU A 21 -20.76 -9.53 -13.63
CA GLU A 21 -21.93 -8.71 -13.98
C GLU A 21 -23.23 -9.53 -14.11
N ASP A 22 -23.13 -10.79 -14.49
CA ASP A 22 -24.25 -11.75 -14.62
C ASP A 22 -24.69 -12.37 -13.28
N GLY A 23 -24.04 -11.99 -12.17
CA GLY A 23 -24.33 -12.48 -10.81
C GLY A 23 -23.66 -13.81 -10.45
N THR A 24 -22.92 -14.44 -11.36
CA THR A 24 -22.18 -15.68 -11.07
C THR A 24 -20.96 -15.40 -10.17
N GLU A 25 -20.49 -16.42 -9.46
CA GLU A 25 -19.31 -16.30 -8.59
C GLU A 25 -18.04 -15.99 -9.40
N ALA A 26 -17.36 -14.89 -9.06
CA ALA A 26 -16.07 -14.56 -9.62
C ALA A 26 -14.97 -15.32 -8.87
N ASN A 27 -14.83 -16.61 -9.18
CA ASN A 27 -13.85 -17.48 -8.57
C ASN A 27 -12.41 -17.12 -8.98
N TYR A 28 -11.46 -17.39 -8.10
CA TYR A 28 -10.05 -17.13 -8.30
C TYR A 28 -9.17 -18.28 -7.79
N ILE A 29 -7.91 -18.28 -8.22
CA ILE A 29 -6.89 -19.19 -7.69
C ILE A 29 -5.88 -18.33 -6.92
N SER A 30 -5.54 -18.72 -5.69
CA SER A 30 -4.64 -17.97 -4.83
C SER A 30 -3.57 -18.85 -4.19
N ILE A 31 -2.45 -18.23 -3.83
CA ILE A 31 -1.44 -18.82 -2.94
C ILE A 31 -1.21 -17.90 -1.76
N VAL A 32 -0.69 -18.45 -0.67
CA VAL A 32 -0.40 -17.70 0.56
C VAL A 32 1.10 -17.74 0.87
N GLY A 33 1.58 -16.72 1.59
CA GLY A 33 2.95 -16.69 2.08
C GLY A 33 4.00 -16.42 1.00
N VAL A 34 3.68 -15.59 -0.01
CA VAL A 34 4.63 -15.21 -1.06
C VAL A 34 5.57 -14.14 -0.56
N SER A 35 6.87 -14.30 -0.82
CA SER A 35 7.89 -13.28 -0.59
C SER A 35 8.68 -13.05 -1.87
N ASN A 36 8.65 -11.81 -2.38
CA ASN A 36 9.42 -11.38 -3.52
C ASN A 36 10.54 -10.43 -3.06
N LYS A 37 11.72 -10.56 -3.65
CA LYS A 37 12.85 -9.68 -3.36
C LYS A 37 13.32 -9.04 -4.66
N TYR A 38 13.43 -7.71 -4.65
CA TYR A 38 13.88 -6.91 -5.78
C TYR A 38 15.13 -6.12 -5.41
N ASP A 39 16.11 -6.12 -6.29
CA ASP A 39 17.29 -5.26 -6.19
C ASP A 39 17.11 -4.08 -7.16
N VAL A 40 16.44 -3.02 -6.66
CA VAL A 40 16.08 -1.85 -7.46
C VAL A 40 17.27 -1.00 -7.91
N GLU A 41 18.47 -1.27 -7.36
CA GLU A 41 19.72 -0.67 -7.83
C GLU A 41 20.15 -1.26 -9.18
N LYS A 42 19.82 -2.54 -9.41
CA LYS A 42 20.14 -3.25 -10.65
C LYS A 42 19.05 -3.15 -11.69
N GLU A 43 17.80 -3.30 -11.25
CA GLU A 43 16.66 -3.37 -12.15
C GLU A 43 15.39 -2.91 -11.46
N PHE A 44 14.60 -2.07 -12.14
CA PHE A 44 13.28 -1.72 -11.66
C PHE A 44 12.30 -2.85 -11.98
N PRO A 45 11.60 -3.44 -10.98
CA PRO A 45 10.73 -4.59 -11.15
C PRO A 45 9.44 -4.19 -11.89
N MET A 46 9.45 -4.33 -13.21
CA MET A 46 8.31 -4.00 -14.05
C MET A 46 7.87 -5.19 -14.89
N ILE A 47 6.57 -5.47 -14.91
CA ILE A 47 5.98 -6.47 -15.79
C ILE A 47 5.98 -5.92 -17.22
N THR A 48 6.67 -6.58 -18.14
CA THR A 48 6.84 -6.15 -19.55
C THR A 48 5.91 -6.85 -20.53
N LEU A 49 5.07 -7.78 -20.06
CA LEU A 49 4.12 -8.54 -20.90
C LEU A 49 2.98 -7.70 -21.49
N ARG A 50 2.79 -6.48 -20.98
CA ARG A 50 1.79 -5.51 -21.47
C ARG A 50 2.46 -4.17 -21.75
N ASN A 51 1.86 -3.36 -22.62
CA ASN A 51 2.31 -1.97 -22.78
C ASN A 51 1.99 -1.18 -21.50
N ASN A 52 3.02 -0.90 -20.70
CA ASN A 52 2.89 -0.42 -19.34
C ASN A 52 3.12 1.09 -19.16
N THR A 53 3.34 1.86 -20.22
CA THR A 53 3.70 3.29 -20.08
C THR A 53 2.69 4.07 -19.25
N ASN A 54 1.40 3.88 -19.50
CA ASN A 54 0.34 4.55 -18.74
C ASN A 54 0.18 3.94 -17.33
N THR A 55 0.38 2.64 -17.17
CA THR A 55 0.30 1.95 -15.88
C THR A 55 1.37 2.46 -14.93
N VAL A 56 2.62 2.60 -15.41
CA VAL A 56 3.73 3.15 -14.60
C VAL A 56 3.45 4.59 -14.17
N LYS A 57 2.97 5.44 -15.10
CA LYS A 57 2.61 6.82 -14.76
C LYS A 57 1.52 6.89 -13.68
N ARG A 58 0.48 6.06 -13.81
CA ARG A 58 -0.61 5.99 -12.82
C ARG A 58 -0.11 5.48 -11.46
N ALA A 59 0.75 4.47 -11.45
CA ALA A 59 1.33 3.95 -10.21
C ALA A 59 2.22 4.98 -9.50
N ILE A 60 3.03 5.74 -10.24
CA ILE A 60 3.83 6.84 -9.68
C ILE A 60 2.92 7.92 -9.11
N ASP A 61 1.90 8.35 -9.85
CA ASP A 61 0.95 9.37 -9.42
C ASP A 61 0.21 8.94 -8.15
N GLU A 62 -0.23 7.68 -8.08
CA GLU A 62 -0.86 7.09 -6.91
C GLU A 62 0.07 7.06 -5.69
N ILE A 63 1.31 6.63 -5.83
CA ILE A 63 2.29 6.62 -4.74
C ILE A 63 2.58 8.03 -4.25
N LEU A 64 2.72 9.02 -5.15
CA LEU A 64 2.89 10.42 -4.77
C LEU A 64 1.65 10.98 -4.05
N TRP A 65 0.46 10.60 -4.48
CA TRP A 65 -0.80 10.96 -3.83
C TRP A 65 -0.90 10.40 -2.41
N ILE A 66 -0.59 9.11 -2.23
CA ILE A 66 -0.65 8.44 -0.92
C ILE A 66 0.45 8.94 0.02
N TRP A 67 1.70 9.00 -0.43
CA TRP A 67 2.86 9.18 0.44
C TRP A 67 3.33 10.62 0.57
N GLN A 68 3.30 11.40 -0.51
CA GLN A 68 3.81 12.77 -0.52
C GLN A 68 2.69 13.77 -0.21
N LYS A 69 1.57 13.69 -0.92
CA LYS A 69 0.40 14.54 -0.64
C LYS A 69 -0.31 14.09 0.63
N LYS A 70 -0.22 12.82 1.00
CA LYS A 70 -0.91 12.21 2.14
C LYS A 70 -2.42 12.50 2.09
N SER A 71 -2.99 12.41 0.89
CA SER A 71 -4.39 12.75 0.63
C SER A 71 -5.28 11.50 0.49
N ASN A 72 -6.54 11.66 0.81
CA ASN A 72 -7.61 10.71 0.54
C ASN A 72 -8.66 11.26 -0.44
N LYS A 73 -8.45 12.49 -0.97
CA LYS A 73 -9.33 13.12 -1.94
C LYS A 73 -8.99 12.66 -3.34
N VAL A 74 -9.97 12.13 -4.08
CA VAL A 74 -9.76 11.62 -5.46
C VAL A 74 -9.38 12.76 -6.40
N SER A 75 -9.85 13.98 -6.14
CA SER A 75 -9.50 15.16 -6.93
C SER A 75 -8.03 15.57 -6.87
N ASP A 76 -7.27 15.07 -5.89
CA ASP A 76 -5.83 15.31 -5.78
C ASP A 76 -4.99 14.33 -6.60
N LEU A 77 -5.64 13.31 -7.17
CA LEU A 77 -5.03 12.30 -8.04
C LEU A 77 -5.32 12.65 -9.50
N ASN A 78 -4.29 12.61 -10.37
CA ASN A 78 -4.49 12.96 -11.79
C ASN A 78 -5.12 11.82 -12.61
N SER A 79 -5.14 10.59 -12.08
CA SER A 79 -5.77 9.44 -12.72
C SER A 79 -7.12 9.11 -12.10
N HIS A 80 -7.97 8.41 -12.86
CA HIS A 80 -9.33 8.04 -12.45
C HIS A 80 -9.43 6.63 -11.83
N ILE A 81 -8.28 6.07 -11.38
CA ILE A 81 -8.23 4.68 -10.91
C ILE A 81 -8.95 4.46 -9.57
N TRP A 82 -9.23 5.53 -8.84
CA TRP A 82 -9.88 5.50 -7.54
C TRP A 82 -11.33 6.01 -7.55
N ASP A 83 -11.85 6.49 -8.70
CA ASP A 83 -13.17 7.10 -8.79
C ASP A 83 -14.30 6.19 -8.27
N GLN A 84 -14.22 4.88 -8.56
CA GLN A 84 -15.24 3.91 -8.12
C GLN A 84 -15.30 3.71 -6.60
N TRP A 85 -14.28 4.11 -5.85
CA TRP A 85 -14.24 4.07 -4.39
C TRP A 85 -14.45 5.43 -3.74
N ALA A 86 -14.67 6.48 -4.53
CA ALA A 86 -15.00 7.79 -4.01
C ALA A 86 -16.39 7.79 -3.36
N GLY A 87 -16.47 8.28 -2.13
CA GLY A 87 -17.74 8.57 -1.47
C GLY A 87 -18.38 9.85 -2.02
N GLU A 88 -19.56 10.20 -1.52
CA GLU A 88 -20.26 11.43 -1.88
C GLU A 88 -19.45 12.70 -1.54
N ASP A 89 -18.56 12.62 -0.58
CA ASP A 89 -17.62 13.67 -0.17
C ASP A 89 -16.38 13.78 -1.07
N GLY A 90 -16.26 12.95 -2.11
CA GLY A 90 -15.13 12.91 -3.03
C GLY A 90 -13.86 12.32 -2.42
N THR A 91 -13.96 11.60 -1.31
CA THR A 91 -12.82 10.94 -0.65
C THR A 91 -12.96 9.41 -0.70
N ILE A 92 -11.84 8.72 -0.44
CA ILE A 92 -11.85 7.26 -0.19
C ILE A 92 -12.01 6.92 1.30
N GLY A 93 -12.57 7.84 2.07
CA GLY A 93 -12.72 7.71 3.51
C GLY A 93 -11.38 7.81 4.24
N LYS A 94 -11.27 7.17 5.41
CA LYS A 94 -10.07 7.20 6.25
C LYS A 94 -8.96 6.23 5.80
N ALA A 95 -8.87 5.95 4.51
CA ALA A 95 -7.92 4.99 3.94
C ALA A 95 -6.62 5.66 3.46
N TYR A 96 -5.58 4.84 3.28
CA TYR A 96 -4.29 5.17 2.66
C TYR A 96 -3.65 6.49 3.11
N GLY A 97 -3.70 7.55 2.29
CA GLY A 97 -3.07 8.84 2.58
C GLY A 97 -3.59 9.49 3.86
N TYR A 98 -4.88 9.30 4.19
CA TYR A 98 -5.44 9.76 5.45
C TYR A 98 -4.70 9.18 6.66
N GLN A 99 -4.43 7.87 6.66
CA GLN A 99 -3.72 7.21 7.75
C GLN A 99 -2.27 7.67 7.87
N LEU A 100 -1.62 7.98 6.75
CA LEU A 100 -0.27 8.55 6.76
C LEU A 100 -0.25 9.98 7.27
N ALA A 101 -1.31 10.76 7.02
CA ALA A 101 -1.45 12.15 7.49
C ALA A 101 -1.82 12.26 8.98
N LYS A 102 -2.36 11.19 9.58
CA LYS A 102 -2.81 11.16 10.97
C LYS A 102 -1.66 11.51 11.91
N LYS A 103 -1.88 12.49 12.80
CA LYS A 103 -0.84 12.99 13.69
C LYS A 103 -0.80 12.21 14.99
N TYR A 104 0.41 11.97 15.47
CA TYR A 104 0.71 11.28 16.73
C TYR A 104 1.80 12.05 17.49
N GLU A 105 1.85 11.87 18.81
CA GLU A 105 2.93 12.40 19.62
C GLU A 105 4.09 11.41 19.71
N PHE A 106 5.27 11.87 19.29
CA PHE A 106 6.50 11.09 19.31
C PHE A 106 7.55 11.75 20.20
N LYS A 107 8.25 10.91 20.96
CA LYS A 107 9.44 11.36 21.69
C LYS A 107 10.62 11.41 20.74
N THR A 108 11.14 12.62 20.50
CA THR A 108 12.30 12.88 19.66
C THR A 108 13.49 13.34 20.51
N LYS A 109 14.65 13.60 19.88
CA LYS A 109 15.81 14.20 20.58
C LYS A 109 15.53 15.62 21.04
N GLU A 110 14.64 16.31 20.33
CA GLU A 110 14.21 17.69 20.62
C GLU A 110 13.02 17.75 21.59
N GLY A 111 12.56 16.61 22.13
CA GLY A 111 11.41 16.51 23.03
C GLY A 111 10.20 15.84 22.38
N MET A 112 9.00 16.07 22.92
CA MET A 112 7.75 15.58 22.35
C MET A 112 7.37 16.41 21.13
N GLN A 113 7.11 15.76 20.00
CA GLN A 113 6.70 16.39 18.73
C GLN A 113 5.46 15.70 18.17
N THR A 114 4.56 16.49 17.62
CA THR A 114 3.37 16.00 16.91
C THR A 114 3.70 15.86 15.43
N LEU A 115 3.89 14.62 14.98
CA LEU A 115 4.29 14.28 13.61
C LEU A 115 3.28 13.28 13.01
N ASP A 116 3.23 13.21 11.69
CA ASP A 116 2.62 12.05 11.04
C ASP A 116 3.64 10.91 10.86
N GLN A 117 3.14 9.77 10.39
CA GLN A 117 3.97 8.57 10.25
C GLN A 117 5.13 8.76 9.28
N VAL A 118 4.94 9.51 8.19
CA VAL A 118 5.97 9.75 7.19
C VAL A 118 7.05 10.70 7.74
N ASP A 119 6.62 11.77 8.39
CA ASP A 119 7.54 12.73 9.00
C ASP A 119 8.39 12.06 10.10
N TYR A 120 7.77 11.21 10.93
CA TYR A 120 8.49 10.45 11.95
C TYR A 120 9.44 9.41 11.35
N MET A 121 9.03 8.71 10.29
CA MET A 121 9.89 7.80 9.54
C MET A 121 11.13 8.52 9.01
N LEU A 122 10.95 9.70 8.38
CA LEU A 122 12.05 10.52 7.87
C LEU A 122 12.95 11.05 9.00
N TYR A 123 12.35 11.44 10.13
CA TYR A 123 13.09 11.81 11.33
C TYR A 123 14.01 10.67 11.79
N LEU A 124 13.50 9.46 11.90
CA LEU A 124 14.28 8.30 12.33
C LEU A 124 15.37 7.94 11.32
N LEU A 125 15.10 7.97 10.02
CA LEU A 125 16.11 7.75 8.99
C LEU A 125 17.28 8.73 9.09
N LYS A 126 16.99 9.98 9.48
CA LYS A 126 18.00 11.03 9.65
C LYS A 126 18.78 10.91 10.97
N HIS A 127 18.08 10.60 12.08
CA HIS A 127 18.64 10.74 13.44
C HIS A 127 18.99 9.42 14.13
N ASP A 128 18.37 8.30 13.70
CA ASP A 128 18.59 6.96 14.20
C ASP A 128 18.43 5.90 13.07
N PRO A 129 19.28 5.96 12.02
CA PRO A 129 19.17 5.06 10.85
C PRO A 129 19.39 3.58 11.20
N ALA A 130 19.97 3.27 12.35
CA ALA A 130 20.16 1.89 12.84
C ALA A 130 18.88 1.30 13.45
N SER A 131 17.86 2.12 13.70
CA SER A 131 16.59 1.72 14.30
C SER A 131 15.87 0.67 13.45
N ARG A 132 15.31 -0.34 14.13
CA ARG A 132 14.40 -1.32 13.52
C ARG A 132 12.92 -0.90 13.63
N ARG A 133 12.66 0.31 14.14
CA ARG A 133 11.33 0.87 14.39
C ARG A 133 10.92 1.92 13.35
N ILE A 134 11.65 2.00 12.23
CA ILE A 134 11.32 2.88 11.11
C ILE A 134 10.23 2.16 10.33
N MET A 135 8.98 2.45 10.68
CA MET A 135 7.80 1.73 10.18
C MET A 135 6.66 2.69 9.92
N THR A 136 5.78 2.29 9.00
CA THR A 136 4.44 2.87 8.85
C THR A 136 3.40 1.76 8.83
N ASN A 137 2.20 2.06 9.31
CA ASN A 137 1.05 1.17 9.27
C ASN A 137 -0.21 1.97 8.99
N ILE A 138 -0.92 1.58 7.94
CA ILE A 138 -2.14 2.26 7.50
C ILE A 138 -3.40 1.41 7.68
N PHE A 139 -3.27 0.22 8.29
CA PHE A 139 -4.40 -0.62 8.66
C PHE A 139 -4.76 -0.34 10.13
N ASP A 140 -5.65 0.64 10.34
CA ASP A 140 -6.13 1.04 11.66
C ASP A 140 -7.52 0.46 11.90
N PHE A 141 -7.63 -0.49 12.83
CA PHE A 141 -8.89 -1.18 13.16
C PHE A 141 -9.99 -0.21 13.65
N GLY A 142 -9.62 0.90 14.28
CA GLY A 142 -10.58 1.91 14.74
C GLY A 142 -11.25 2.66 13.60
N ASP A 143 -10.58 2.78 12.47
CA ASP A 143 -11.03 3.54 11.30
C ASP A 143 -11.56 2.66 10.15
N LEU A 144 -11.50 1.31 10.23
CA LEU A 144 -11.92 0.42 9.13
C LEU A 144 -13.33 0.70 8.63
N LYS A 145 -14.27 0.98 9.54
CA LYS A 145 -15.67 1.27 9.20
C LYS A 145 -15.85 2.54 8.36
N ASP A 146 -14.85 3.43 8.38
CA ASP A 146 -14.84 4.71 7.69
C ASP A 146 -13.93 4.68 6.44
N MET A 147 -13.47 3.48 6.03
CA MET A 147 -12.67 3.26 4.83
C MET A 147 -13.54 2.73 3.69
N ASN A 148 -13.52 3.37 2.53
CA ASN A 148 -14.27 2.88 1.36
C ASN A 148 -13.59 1.66 0.74
N LEU A 149 -12.28 1.51 0.95
CA LEU A 149 -11.49 0.32 0.61
C LEU A 149 -10.41 0.11 1.68
N GLU A 150 -10.43 -1.05 2.32
CA GLU A 150 -9.41 -1.44 3.29
C GLU A 150 -8.03 -1.63 2.61
N PRO A 151 -6.93 -1.10 3.19
CA PRO A 151 -5.62 -1.13 2.57
C PRO A 151 -5.12 -2.54 2.26
N CYS A 152 -4.74 -2.79 1.01
CA CYS A 152 -4.10 -4.03 0.58
C CYS A 152 -2.61 -4.04 0.94
N ALA A 153 -1.86 -3.03 0.51
CA ALA A 153 -0.50 -2.75 0.98
C ALA A 153 -0.61 -1.92 2.27
N PHE A 154 -0.40 -2.54 3.43
CA PHE A 154 -0.82 -1.95 4.70
C PHE A 154 0.32 -1.53 5.62
N GLY A 155 1.51 -2.05 5.45
CA GLY A 155 2.61 -1.75 6.35
C GLY A 155 3.96 -1.73 5.66
N THR A 156 4.84 -0.85 6.11
CA THR A 156 6.22 -0.79 5.65
C THR A 156 7.20 -0.83 6.81
N GLN A 157 8.38 -1.40 6.58
CA GLN A 157 9.52 -1.28 7.46
C GLN A 157 10.76 -0.89 6.64
N TRP A 158 11.50 0.09 7.13
CA TRP A 158 12.67 0.64 6.49
C TRP A 158 13.92 0.33 7.30
N LEU A 159 14.94 -0.22 6.67
CA LEU A 159 16.17 -0.67 7.33
C LEU A 159 17.39 -0.16 6.56
N VAL A 160 18.31 0.48 7.26
CA VAL A 160 19.61 0.87 6.69
C VAL A 160 20.63 -0.20 7.05
N LYS A 161 21.10 -0.95 6.06
CA LYS A 161 22.10 -2.02 6.22
C LYS A 161 23.10 -1.98 5.07
N GLY A 162 24.39 -2.13 5.38
CA GLY A 162 25.42 -2.14 4.35
C GLY A 162 25.47 -0.88 3.48
N GLY A 163 25.12 0.30 4.04
CA GLY A 163 25.06 1.55 3.29
C GLY A 163 23.85 1.68 2.35
N LYS A 164 22.92 0.74 2.37
CA LYS A 164 21.73 0.71 1.53
C LYS A 164 20.46 0.83 2.37
N LEU A 165 19.43 1.46 1.78
CA LEU A 165 18.09 1.50 2.33
C LEU A 165 17.30 0.28 1.80
N HIS A 166 16.78 -0.52 2.71
CA HIS A 166 15.93 -1.66 2.41
C HIS A 166 14.50 -1.34 2.82
N LEU A 167 13.54 -1.68 1.96
CA LEU A 167 12.12 -1.61 2.24
C LEU A 167 11.52 -3.02 2.33
N ILE A 168 10.82 -3.29 3.41
CA ILE A 168 9.90 -4.43 3.52
C ILE A 168 8.49 -3.86 3.39
N LEU A 169 7.75 -4.32 2.38
CA LEU A 169 6.35 -4.00 2.18
C LEU A 169 5.49 -5.20 2.58
N ASN A 170 4.53 -4.98 3.46
CA ASN A 170 3.55 -5.98 3.84
C ASN A 170 2.24 -5.71 3.08
N GLN A 171 1.82 -6.71 2.34
CA GLN A 171 0.61 -6.67 1.52
C GLN A 171 -0.25 -7.92 1.79
N ARG A 172 -1.56 -7.72 2.07
CA ARG A 172 -2.50 -8.80 2.39
C ARG A 172 -3.20 -9.38 1.16
N SER A 173 -3.23 -8.64 0.06
CA SER A 173 -3.93 -9.00 -1.16
C SER A 173 -3.26 -8.36 -2.37
N GLN A 174 -3.14 -9.12 -3.45
CA GLN A 174 -2.62 -8.66 -4.73
C GLN A 174 -3.20 -9.51 -5.85
N ASP A 175 -3.76 -8.85 -6.85
CA ASP A 175 -4.15 -9.48 -8.11
C ASP A 175 -2.98 -9.48 -9.09
N MET A 176 -2.91 -10.54 -9.95
CA MET A 176 -1.80 -10.77 -10.89
C MET A 176 -2.27 -10.66 -12.36
#